data_db87145c2b9504a35fb5e2298643bf0a
#
_entry.id   db87145c2b9504a35fb5e2298643bf0a
#
_cell.length_a   1.000
_cell.length_b   1.000
_cell.length_c   1.000
_cell.angle_alpha   90.00
_cell.angle_beta   90.00
_cell.angle_gamma   90.00
#
_symmetry.space_group_name_H-M   'P 1'
#
loop_
_entity.id
_entity.type
_entity.pdbx_description
1 polymer ?
#
loop_
_entity_poly.entity_id
_entity_poly.type
_entity_poly.pdbx_seq_one_letter_code
_entity_poly.pdbx_strand_id
1 'polypeptide(L)'
;ELLEVALILADMGNLQADAGQNASGIVIESNMDTKRGISSTLLIKNGTLKKGMHVLAGKALAPVRIFENFLGQPIEEASFSSPVRITGFSELPVVGDKFKTYAGKNEAEEALAKTKEKEAKETTPTLRSGQGVGEEKNKVTIKMIIKTDTAGSLEALEKELMKLQDEETAIELLKGGVGNINEDDARFASARLTDGQASKKTVILGFNVGTDMAAKEIIDRSSVPTFTSDIIYKISDWLKEEIAKRKAEIPREEIIGVAKILKTFSRQKNK
;
A
#
# COMPACT_ATOMS: atom_id res chain seq x y z
N GLU A 1 -22.20 24.97 14.60
CA GLU A 1 -21.57 25.97 13.69
C GLU A 1 -21.01 25.34 12.41
N LEU A 2 -19.96 24.47 12.46
CA LEU A 2 -19.37 23.85 11.24
C LEU A 2 -20.39 23.03 10.44
N LEU A 3 -21.18 22.19 11.10
CA LEU A 3 -22.23 21.38 10.46
C LEU A 3 -23.35 22.25 9.88
N GLU A 4 -23.73 23.34 10.53
CA GLU A 4 -24.74 24.29 10.03
C GLU A 4 -24.27 24.97 8.74
N VAL A 5 -23.01 25.42 8.71
CA VAL A 5 -22.42 26.00 7.49
C VAL A 5 -22.34 24.95 6.36
N ALA A 6 -21.99 23.71 6.66
CA ALA A 6 -21.94 22.63 5.68
C ALA A 6 -23.35 22.33 5.11
N LEU A 7 -24.40 22.34 5.95
CA LEU A 7 -25.79 22.19 5.50
C LEU A 7 -26.23 23.33 4.59
N ILE A 8 -25.94 24.58 4.95
CA ILE A 8 -26.27 25.74 4.12
C ILE A 8 -25.59 25.64 2.75
N LEU A 9 -24.32 25.23 2.71
CA LEU A 9 -23.59 25.03 1.45
C LEU A 9 -24.18 23.90 0.60
N ALA A 10 -24.62 22.83 1.25
CA ALA A 10 -25.26 21.69 0.57
C ALA A 10 -26.60 22.12 -0.04
N ASP A 11 -27.42 22.89 0.68
CA ASP A 11 -28.69 23.43 0.17
C ASP A 11 -28.48 24.38 -1.02
N MET A 12 -27.45 25.24 -0.95
CA MET A 12 -27.07 26.10 -2.07
C MET A 12 -26.59 25.33 -3.30
N GLY A 13 -25.98 24.15 -3.08
CA GLY A 13 -25.48 23.29 -4.16
C GLY A 13 -26.59 22.60 -4.96
N ASN A 14 -27.83 22.61 -4.51
CA ASN A 14 -29.00 21.95 -5.13
C ASN A 14 -28.68 20.52 -5.60
N LEU A 15 -28.07 19.72 -4.72
CA LEU A 15 -27.64 18.36 -5.02
C LEU A 15 -28.84 17.46 -5.28
N GLN A 16 -28.84 16.80 -6.43
CA GLN A 16 -29.92 15.91 -6.85
C GLN A 16 -29.41 14.48 -7.02
N ALA A 17 -30.26 13.51 -6.68
CA ALA A 17 -30.03 12.10 -6.89
C ALA A 17 -31.34 11.39 -7.25
N ASP A 18 -31.27 10.35 -8.05
CA ASP A 18 -32.40 9.55 -8.48
C ASP A 18 -32.29 8.15 -7.87
N ALA A 19 -33.16 7.86 -6.89
CA ALA A 19 -33.20 6.57 -6.21
C ALA A 19 -33.69 5.42 -7.11
N GLY A 20 -34.37 5.72 -8.24
CA GLY A 20 -34.88 4.71 -9.17
C GLY A 20 -33.82 4.03 -10.04
N GLN A 21 -32.63 4.57 -10.08
CA GLN A 21 -31.53 4.03 -10.87
C GLN A 21 -30.70 2.99 -10.10
N ASN A 22 -29.90 2.25 -10.84
CA ASN A 22 -28.85 1.39 -10.25
C ASN A 22 -27.81 2.23 -9.52
N ALA A 23 -27.35 1.74 -8.36
CA ALA A 23 -26.41 2.50 -7.55
C ALA A 23 -25.11 2.79 -8.27
N SER A 24 -24.59 3.98 -8.04
CA SER A 24 -23.27 4.40 -8.46
C SER A 24 -22.65 5.34 -7.43
N GLY A 25 -21.32 5.39 -7.37
CA GLY A 25 -20.63 6.19 -6.38
C GLY A 25 -19.12 5.98 -6.43
N ILE A 26 -18.49 6.04 -5.27
CA ILE A 26 -17.04 5.93 -5.11
C ILE A 26 -16.65 4.94 -4.02
N VAL A 27 -15.47 4.36 -4.17
CA VAL A 27 -14.80 3.55 -3.15
C VAL A 27 -14.14 4.48 -2.14
N ILE A 28 -14.45 4.35 -0.86
CA ILE A 28 -13.84 5.18 0.21
C ILE A 28 -12.82 4.43 1.04
N GLU A 29 -12.93 3.10 1.10
CA GLU A 29 -12.00 2.25 1.82
C GLU A 29 -11.97 0.86 1.20
N SER A 30 -10.81 0.20 1.24
CA SER A 30 -10.65 -1.20 0.83
C SER A 30 -9.71 -1.91 1.79
N ASN A 31 -10.11 -3.09 2.23
CA ASN A 31 -9.33 -3.91 3.13
C ASN A 31 -9.38 -5.39 2.76
N MET A 32 -8.44 -6.15 3.29
CA MET A 32 -8.39 -7.61 3.15
C MET A 32 -8.39 -8.24 4.54
N ASP A 33 -9.45 -8.95 4.86
CA ASP A 33 -9.58 -9.73 6.09
C ASP A 33 -9.28 -11.21 5.79
N THR A 34 -8.48 -11.86 6.64
CA THR A 34 -8.11 -13.28 6.47
C THR A 34 -9.29 -14.23 6.56
N LYS A 35 -10.37 -13.84 7.25
CA LYS A 35 -11.59 -14.66 7.45
C LYS A 35 -12.71 -14.30 6.49
N ARG A 36 -12.89 -13.01 6.20
CA ARG A 36 -13.99 -12.50 5.38
C ARG A 36 -13.61 -12.24 3.93
N GLY A 37 -12.31 -12.23 3.62
CA GLY A 37 -11.79 -11.92 2.29
C GLY A 37 -11.74 -10.42 2.01
N ILE A 38 -11.77 -10.05 0.74
CA ILE A 38 -11.69 -8.65 0.31
C ILE A 38 -13.02 -7.97 0.56
N SER A 39 -12.98 -6.87 1.30
CA SER A 39 -14.13 -6.01 1.56
C SER A 39 -13.82 -4.56 1.22
N SER A 40 -14.86 -3.81 0.87
CA SER A 40 -14.72 -2.39 0.56
C SER A 40 -15.91 -1.61 1.06
N THR A 41 -15.65 -0.40 1.53
CA THR A 41 -16.66 0.57 1.90
C THR A 41 -16.90 1.50 0.71
N LEU A 42 -18.14 1.55 0.27
CA LEU A 42 -18.61 2.34 -0.87
C LEU A 42 -19.50 3.47 -0.39
N LEU A 43 -19.36 4.64 -0.97
CA LEU A 43 -20.30 5.74 -0.78
C LEU A 43 -21.20 5.84 -2.01
N ILE A 44 -22.49 5.56 -1.83
CA ILE A 44 -23.49 5.68 -2.89
C ILE A 44 -23.76 7.15 -3.14
N LYS A 45 -23.52 7.62 -4.36
CA LYS A 45 -23.80 9.01 -4.78
C LYS A 45 -25.12 9.15 -5.52
N ASN A 46 -25.55 8.12 -6.20
CA ASN A 46 -26.81 8.10 -6.95
C ASN A 46 -27.35 6.68 -7.01
N GLY A 47 -28.66 6.53 -7.12
CA GLY A 47 -29.32 5.25 -7.28
C GLY A 47 -29.54 4.49 -5.96
N THR A 48 -29.97 3.24 -6.10
CA THR A 48 -30.21 2.32 -4.99
C THR A 48 -29.48 1.01 -5.22
N LEU A 49 -28.73 0.57 -4.21
CA LEU A 49 -28.08 -0.74 -4.14
C LEU A 49 -29.05 -1.72 -3.48
N LYS A 50 -29.25 -2.88 -4.08
CA LYS A 50 -30.08 -3.96 -3.54
C LYS A 50 -29.31 -5.26 -3.48
N LYS A 51 -29.68 -6.11 -2.54
CA LYS A 51 -29.20 -7.48 -2.46
C LYS A 51 -29.48 -8.24 -3.76
N GLY A 52 -28.54 -9.06 -4.19
CA GLY A 52 -28.61 -9.80 -5.47
C GLY A 52 -28.01 -9.08 -6.66
N MET A 53 -27.72 -7.78 -6.58
CA MET A 53 -27.01 -7.03 -7.61
C MET A 53 -25.52 -7.41 -7.65
N HIS A 54 -24.83 -6.90 -8.66
CA HIS A 54 -23.37 -7.01 -8.81
C HIS A 54 -22.76 -5.61 -8.82
N VAL A 55 -21.68 -5.42 -8.06
CA VAL A 55 -20.91 -4.18 -8.01
C VAL A 55 -19.62 -4.34 -8.78
N LEU A 56 -19.37 -3.43 -9.70
CA LEU A 56 -18.09 -3.27 -10.39
C LEU A 56 -17.43 -1.96 -9.93
N ALA A 57 -16.28 -2.06 -9.28
CA ALA A 57 -15.46 -0.94 -8.83
C ALA A 57 -14.07 -1.04 -9.48
N GLY A 58 -13.79 -0.15 -10.45
CA GLY A 58 -12.59 -0.31 -11.27
C GLY A 58 -12.59 -1.67 -11.98
N LYS A 59 -11.64 -2.56 -11.61
CA LYS A 59 -11.53 -3.94 -12.10
C LYS A 59 -12.14 -4.98 -11.15
N ALA A 60 -12.47 -4.57 -9.94
CA ALA A 60 -12.96 -5.46 -8.91
C ALA A 60 -14.46 -5.66 -9.04
N LEU A 61 -14.88 -6.92 -9.14
CA LEU A 61 -16.28 -7.32 -9.23
C LEU A 61 -16.68 -8.03 -7.94
N ALA A 62 -17.85 -7.70 -7.40
CA ALA A 62 -18.43 -8.38 -6.24
C ALA A 62 -19.93 -8.64 -6.43
N PRO A 63 -20.42 -9.86 -6.10
CA PRO A 63 -21.85 -10.10 -5.93
C PRO A 63 -22.31 -9.54 -4.58
N VAL A 64 -23.41 -8.80 -4.57
CA VAL A 64 -24.01 -8.23 -3.33
C VAL A 64 -24.86 -9.31 -2.65
N ARG A 65 -24.19 -10.17 -1.88
CA ARG A 65 -24.87 -11.24 -1.12
C ARG A 65 -25.24 -10.77 0.28
N ILE A 66 -24.24 -10.23 0.99
CA ILE A 66 -24.37 -9.63 2.31
C ILE A 66 -23.65 -8.30 2.22
N PHE A 67 -24.36 -7.24 2.57
CA PHE A 67 -23.75 -5.93 2.74
C PHE A 67 -24.26 -5.26 4.00
N GLU A 68 -23.43 -4.44 4.58
CA GLU A 68 -23.62 -3.89 5.92
C GLU A 68 -23.67 -2.36 5.84
N ASN A 69 -24.45 -1.76 6.74
CA ASN A 69 -24.43 -0.31 6.94
C ASN A 69 -23.19 0.12 7.75
N PHE A 70 -23.06 1.40 8.04
CA PHE A 70 -21.93 1.95 8.82
C PHE A 70 -21.88 1.45 10.29
N LEU A 71 -22.94 0.84 10.79
CA LEU A 71 -22.98 0.21 12.11
C LEU A 71 -22.59 -1.28 12.06
N GLY A 72 -22.26 -1.82 10.89
CA GLY A 72 -21.95 -3.24 10.70
C GLY A 72 -23.18 -4.15 10.72
N GLN A 73 -24.38 -3.59 10.55
CA GLN A 73 -25.63 -4.35 10.50
C GLN A 73 -25.95 -4.71 9.05
N PRO A 74 -26.34 -5.97 8.76
CA PRO A 74 -26.75 -6.38 7.43
C PRO A 74 -28.04 -5.66 7.01
N ILE A 75 -28.09 -5.21 5.77
CA ILE A 75 -29.23 -4.52 5.18
C ILE A 75 -29.57 -5.12 3.81
N GLU A 76 -30.80 -4.94 3.35
CA GLU A 76 -31.29 -5.47 2.07
C GLU A 76 -31.20 -4.44 0.93
N GLU A 77 -31.28 -3.14 1.26
CA GLU A 77 -31.14 -2.05 0.32
C GLU A 77 -30.53 -0.80 0.96
N ALA A 78 -29.87 0.03 0.13
CA ALA A 78 -29.33 1.32 0.52
C ALA A 78 -29.38 2.29 -0.66
N SER A 79 -29.79 3.53 -0.39
CA SER A 79 -29.88 4.60 -1.39
C SER A 79 -28.70 5.57 -1.31
N PHE A 80 -28.72 6.60 -2.14
CA PHE A 80 -27.70 7.65 -2.17
C PHE A 80 -27.40 8.26 -0.78
N SER A 81 -26.21 8.80 -0.64
CA SER A 81 -25.62 9.33 0.62
C SER A 81 -25.36 8.26 1.71
N SER A 82 -25.56 6.98 1.41
CA SER A 82 -25.31 5.90 2.34
C SER A 82 -23.94 5.30 2.14
N PRO A 83 -23.07 5.24 3.19
CA PRO A 83 -21.88 4.39 3.18
C PRO A 83 -22.31 2.94 3.45
N VAL A 84 -21.83 2.03 2.61
CA VAL A 84 -22.12 0.59 2.71
C VAL A 84 -20.86 -0.23 2.58
N ARG A 85 -20.73 -1.28 3.38
CA ARG A 85 -19.61 -2.23 3.28
C ARG A 85 -20.04 -3.48 2.52
N ILE A 86 -19.30 -3.83 1.49
CA ILE A 86 -19.51 -5.02 0.67
C ILE A 86 -18.31 -5.94 0.79
N THR A 87 -18.56 -7.24 0.93
CA THR A 87 -17.55 -8.27 1.02
C THR A 87 -17.64 -9.23 -0.16
N GLY A 88 -16.50 -9.74 -0.62
CA GLY A 88 -16.44 -10.74 -1.69
C GLY A 88 -16.04 -10.17 -3.05
N PHE A 89 -15.25 -9.12 -3.08
CA PHE A 89 -14.64 -8.63 -4.30
C PHE A 89 -13.62 -9.64 -4.85
N SER A 90 -13.52 -9.72 -6.18
CA SER A 90 -12.56 -10.58 -6.89
C SER A 90 -11.11 -10.12 -6.72
N GLU A 91 -10.91 -8.82 -6.57
CA GLU A 91 -9.63 -8.16 -6.31
C GLU A 91 -9.86 -6.91 -5.47
N LEU A 92 -8.80 -6.33 -4.91
CA LEU A 92 -8.90 -5.17 -4.03
C LEU A 92 -9.25 -3.93 -4.84
N PRO A 93 -10.44 -3.30 -4.63
CA PRO A 93 -10.79 -2.04 -5.30
C PRO A 93 -9.84 -0.93 -4.89
N VAL A 94 -9.51 -0.03 -5.81
CA VAL A 94 -8.70 1.14 -5.51
C VAL A 94 -9.56 2.22 -4.85
N VAL A 95 -9.06 2.84 -3.78
CA VAL A 95 -9.73 3.95 -3.11
C VAL A 95 -9.82 5.14 -4.06
N GLY A 96 -11.01 5.73 -4.18
CA GLY A 96 -11.30 6.80 -5.15
C GLY A 96 -11.90 6.31 -6.47
N ASP A 97 -11.83 5.02 -6.77
CA ASP A 97 -12.46 4.46 -7.97
C ASP A 97 -13.97 4.66 -7.95
N LYS A 98 -14.52 4.89 -9.13
CA LYS A 98 -15.97 4.90 -9.32
C LYS A 98 -16.50 3.48 -9.39
N PHE A 99 -17.62 3.25 -8.74
CA PHE A 99 -18.34 1.98 -8.89
C PHE A 99 -19.69 2.17 -9.60
N LYS A 100 -20.16 1.11 -10.20
CA LYS A 100 -21.50 0.96 -10.75
C LYS A 100 -22.07 -0.38 -10.38
N THR A 101 -23.40 -0.46 -10.27
CA THR A 101 -24.09 -1.70 -9.99
C THR A 101 -24.90 -2.18 -11.20
N TYR A 102 -25.05 -3.49 -11.29
CA TYR A 102 -25.74 -4.20 -12.38
C TYR A 102 -26.70 -5.20 -11.79
N ALA A 103 -27.87 -5.35 -12.41
CA ALA A 103 -28.86 -6.31 -11.95
C ALA A 103 -28.43 -7.76 -12.23
N GLY A 104 -27.76 -7.99 -13.38
CA GLY A 104 -27.32 -9.30 -13.82
C GLY A 104 -25.79 -9.49 -13.78
N LYS A 105 -25.37 -10.76 -13.56
CA LYS A 105 -23.94 -11.13 -13.57
C LYS A 105 -23.30 -10.88 -14.95
N ASN A 106 -24.00 -11.25 -16.01
CA ASN A 106 -23.47 -11.13 -17.38
C ASN A 106 -23.21 -9.68 -17.77
N GLU A 107 -24.13 -8.76 -17.41
CA GLU A 107 -23.95 -7.33 -17.63
C GLU A 107 -22.72 -6.77 -16.90
N ALA A 108 -22.50 -7.23 -15.67
CA ALA A 108 -21.36 -6.83 -14.85
C ALA A 108 -20.03 -7.37 -15.43
N GLU A 109 -20.01 -8.60 -15.92
CA GLU A 109 -18.85 -9.22 -16.57
C GLU A 109 -18.51 -8.56 -17.92
N GLU A 110 -19.50 -8.22 -18.72
CA GLU A 110 -19.29 -7.44 -19.95
C GLU A 110 -18.73 -6.04 -19.67
N ALA A 111 -19.24 -5.38 -18.64
CA ALA A 111 -18.73 -4.08 -18.21
C ALA A 111 -17.27 -4.19 -17.71
N LEU A 112 -16.94 -5.25 -16.98
CA LEU A 112 -15.57 -5.53 -16.55
C LEU A 112 -14.62 -5.74 -17.74
N ALA A 113 -15.05 -6.52 -18.75
CA ALA A 113 -14.26 -6.75 -19.96
C ALA A 113 -13.95 -5.43 -20.69
N LYS A 114 -14.96 -4.58 -20.84
CA LYS A 114 -14.80 -3.24 -21.48
C LYS A 114 -13.86 -2.33 -20.67
N THR A 115 -13.87 -2.42 -19.34
CA THR A 115 -12.97 -1.63 -18.47
C THR A 115 -11.53 -2.09 -18.65
N LYS A 116 -11.30 -3.39 -18.65
CA LYS A 116 -9.96 -3.98 -18.86
C LYS A 116 -9.38 -3.65 -20.25
N GLU A 117 -10.20 -3.65 -21.30
CA GLU A 117 -9.77 -3.26 -22.65
C GLU A 117 -9.39 -1.77 -22.76
N LYS A 118 -10.13 -0.89 -22.08
CA LYS A 118 -9.82 0.55 -22.07
C LYS A 118 -8.49 0.83 -21.41
N GLU A 119 -8.26 0.26 -20.25
CA GLU A 119 -7.00 0.45 -19.51
C GLU A 119 -5.81 -0.20 -20.23
N ALA A 120 -5.98 -1.35 -20.90
CA ALA A 120 -4.94 -1.95 -21.71
C ALA A 120 -4.50 -1.05 -22.88
N LYS A 121 -5.37 -0.16 -23.34
CA LYS A 121 -5.05 0.82 -24.39
C LYS A 121 -4.44 2.11 -23.85
N GLU A 122 -4.72 2.45 -22.58
CA GLU A 122 -4.22 3.66 -21.92
C GLU A 122 -2.93 3.43 -21.10
N THR A 123 -2.66 2.21 -20.67
CA THR A 123 -1.40 1.84 -20.04
C THR A 123 -0.33 1.51 -21.07
N THR A 124 0.40 2.52 -21.53
CA THR A 124 1.84 2.32 -21.70
C THR A 124 2.34 1.92 -20.29
N PRO A 125 3.03 0.76 -20.13
CA PRO A 125 3.50 0.35 -18.82
C PRO A 125 4.52 1.37 -18.34
N THR A 126 4.07 2.34 -17.57
CA THR A 126 4.95 3.02 -16.67
C THR A 126 5.23 2.02 -15.56
N LEU A 127 6.12 1.07 -15.87
CA LEU A 127 6.94 0.48 -14.84
C LEU A 127 7.50 1.66 -14.05
N ARG A 128 6.93 1.91 -12.86
CA ARG A 128 7.70 2.52 -11.79
C ARG A 128 8.76 1.48 -11.37
N SER A 129 9.63 1.13 -12.33
CA SER A 129 10.96 0.67 -11.99
C SER A 129 11.52 1.82 -11.18
N GLY A 130 11.76 1.56 -9.89
CA GLY A 130 12.57 2.45 -9.09
C GLY A 130 13.75 2.81 -9.98
N GLN A 131 13.90 4.10 -10.26
CA GLN A 131 15.11 4.59 -10.87
C GLN A 131 16.23 4.01 -10.01
N GLY A 132 16.99 3.10 -10.58
CA GLY A 132 18.20 2.61 -9.94
C GLY A 132 19.01 3.85 -9.63
N VAL A 133 18.95 4.27 -8.37
CA VAL A 133 19.84 5.26 -7.83
C VAL A 133 21.19 4.60 -7.97
N GLY A 134 22.02 5.14 -8.88
CA GLY A 134 23.38 4.68 -9.02
C GLY A 134 23.98 4.59 -7.62
N GLU A 135 24.76 3.56 -7.35
CA GLU A 135 25.43 3.35 -6.06
C GLU A 135 26.34 4.57 -5.76
N GLU A 136 25.73 5.60 -5.17
CA GLU A 136 26.51 6.66 -4.52
C GLU A 136 27.11 6.03 -3.26
N LYS A 137 28.44 5.92 -3.24
CA LYS A 137 29.25 5.15 -2.27
C LYS A 137 29.04 5.50 -0.79
N ASN A 138 28.26 6.52 -0.45
CA ASN A 138 28.07 7.00 0.93
C ASN A 138 26.61 7.09 1.39
N LYS A 139 25.64 6.52 0.65
CA LYS A 139 24.22 6.63 0.96
C LYS A 139 23.67 5.35 1.59
N VAL A 140 23.07 5.46 2.79
CA VAL A 140 22.35 4.35 3.43
C VAL A 140 21.05 4.12 2.70
N THR A 141 20.88 2.98 2.03
CA THR A 141 19.62 2.62 1.39
C THR A 141 18.84 1.66 2.29
N ILE A 142 17.64 2.07 2.71
CA ILE A 142 16.69 1.24 3.44
C ILE A 142 15.67 0.68 2.46
N LYS A 143 15.73 -0.62 2.24
CA LYS A 143 14.73 -1.36 1.47
C LYS A 143 13.63 -1.85 2.39
N MET A 144 12.36 -1.59 2.07
CA MET A 144 11.26 -1.96 2.94
C MET A 144 10.10 -2.64 2.22
N ILE A 145 9.40 -3.46 2.99
CA ILE A 145 8.09 -4.02 2.67
C ILE A 145 7.09 -3.42 3.66
N ILE A 146 5.97 -2.93 3.17
CA ILE A 146 4.91 -2.34 4.00
C ILE A 146 3.64 -3.20 3.88
N LYS A 147 3.06 -3.55 5.04
CA LYS A 147 1.76 -4.22 5.13
C LYS A 147 0.84 -3.43 6.05
N THR A 148 -0.40 -3.25 5.60
CA THR A 148 -1.40 -2.46 6.34
C THR A 148 -2.76 -3.12 6.30
N ASP A 149 -3.65 -2.70 7.19
CA ASP A 149 -5.03 -3.15 7.26
C ASP A 149 -5.88 -2.63 6.09
N THR A 150 -5.62 -1.40 5.64
CA THR A 150 -6.36 -0.76 4.55
C THR A 150 -5.43 -0.13 3.50
N ALA A 151 -5.97 0.10 2.31
CA ALA A 151 -5.23 0.77 1.24
C ALA A 151 -4.92 2.24 1.58
N GLY A 152 -5.81 2.93 2.30
CA GLY A 152 -5.58 4.30 2.76
C GLY A 152 -4.45 4.39 3.79
N SER A 153 -4.37 3.41 4.71
CA SER A 153 -3.28 3.29 5.67
C SER A 153 -1.93 3.07 4.98
N LEU A 154 -1.92 2.29 3.89
CA LEU A 154 -0.70 2.05 3.09
C LEU A 154 -0.16 3.37 2.52
N GLU A 155 -1.02 4.13 1.86
CA GLU A 155 -0.64 5.42 1.27
C GLU A 155 -0.17 6.43 2.33
N ALA A 156 -0.86 6.48 3.47
CA ALA A 156 -0.51 7.38 4.56
C ALA A 156 0.86 7.02 5.18
N LEU A 157 1.10 5.71 5.42
CA LEU A 157 2.36 5.23 5.97
C LEU A 157 3.51 5.43 4.99
N GLU A 158 3.32 5.14 3.70
CA GLU A 158 4.31 5.40 2.66
C GLU A 158 4.72 6.87 2.63
N LYS A 159 3.75 7.79 2.59
CA LYS A 159 4.01 9.23 2.63
C LYS A 159 4.76 9.67 3.88
N GLU A 160 4.42 9.09 5.04
CA GLU A 160 5.10 9.43 6.30
C GLU A 160 6.54 8.94 6.33
N LEU A 161 6.78 7.71 5.89
CA LEU A 161 8.13 7.13 5.88
C LEU A 161 9.05 7.79 4.84
N MET A 162 8.51 8.20 3.68
CA MET A 162 9.29 8.91 2.65
C MET A 162 9.82 10.27 3.13
N LYS A 163 9.21 10.90 4.16
CA LYS A 163 9.75 12.13 4.78
C LYS A 163 11.08 11.93 5.50
N LEU A 164 11.43 10.68 5.84
CA LEU A 164 12.69 10.34 6.50
C LEU A 164 13.87 10.23 5.52
N GLN A 165 13.62 10.37 4.23
CA GLN A 165 14.64 10.41 3.20
C GLN A 165 15.40 11.73 3.26
N ASP A 166 16.73 11.66 3.24
CA ASP A 166 17.64 12.81 3.24
C ASP A 166 18.83 12.59 2.26
N GLU A 167 19.81 13.49 2.29
CA GLU A 167 20.99 13.39 1.41
C GLU A 167 21.81 12.13 1.66
N GLU A 168 21.84 11.64 2.90
CA GLU A 168 22.60 10.46 3.33
C GLU A 168 21.75 9.17 3.36
N THR A 169 20.41 9.28 3.29
CA THR A 169 19.47 8.16 3.44
C THR A 169 18.55 8.08 2.24
N ALA A 170 18.54 6.95 1.57
CA ALA A 170 17.55 6.59 0.55
C ALA A 170 16.58 5.54 1.10
N ILE A 171 15.29 5.73 0.84
CA ILE A 171 14.23 4.79 1.21
C ILE A 171 13.64 4.20 -0.06
N GLU A 172 13.64 2.87 -0.16
CA GLU A 172 13.12 2.14 -1.31
C GLU A 172 11.98 1.22 -0.87
N LEU A 173 10.75 1.51 -1.31
CA LEU A 173 9.63 0.62 -1.13
C LEU A 173 9.68 -0.50 -2.16
N LEU A 174 9.99 -1.72 -1.71
CA LEU A 174 10.06 -2.89 -2.59
C LEU A 174 8.67 -3.49 -2.85
N LYS A 175 7.82 -3.52 -1.82
CA LYS A 175 6.49 -4.10 -1.90
C LYS A 175 5.58 -3.43 -0.87
N GLY A 176 4.43 -2.95 -1.32
CA GLY A 176 3.32 -2.50 -0.48
C GLY A 176 2.12 -3.43 -0.64
N GLY A 177 1.33 -3.62 0.41
CA GLY A 177 0.12 -4.43 0.30
C GLY A 177 -0.78 -4.38 1.52
N VAL A 178 -2.01 -4.79 1.32
CA VAL A 178 -3.05 -4.87 2.36
C VAL A 178 -3.15 -6.29 2.88
N GLY A 179 -3.38 -6.44 4.18
CA GLY A 179 -3.49 -7.71 4.89
C GLY A 179 -2.27 -8.04 5.75
N ASN A 180 -2.28 -9.20 6.41
CA ASN A 180 -1.21 -9.66 7.29
C ASN A 180 0.13 -9.83 6.56
N ILE A 181 1.22 -9.76 7.33
CA ILE A 181 2.54 -10.17 6.86
C ILE A 181 2.51 -11.67 6.63
N ASN A 182 2.63 -12.10 5.39
CA ASN A 182 2.54 -13.49 4.98
C ASN A 182 3.90 -14.13 4.69
N GLU A 183 3.88 -15.43 4.40
CA GLU A 183 5.07 -16.22 4.10
C GLU A 183 5.87 -15.66 2.91
N ASP A 184 5.17 -15.21 1.85
CA ASP A 184 5.82 -14.66 0.66
C ASP A 184 6.57 -13.36 0.96
N ASP A 185 6.01 -12.51 1.83
CA ASP A 185 6.66 -11.26 2.26
C ASP A 185 7.94 -11.57 3.04
N ALA A 186 7.89 -12.55 3.94
CA ALA A 186 9.05 -12.99 4.72
C ALA A 186 10.13 -13.64 3.84
N ARG A 187 9.74 -14.50 2.90
CA ARG A 187 10.66 -15.10 1.91
C ARG A 187 11.31 -14.06 1.02
N PHE A 188 10.53 -13.10 0.54
CA PHE A 188 11.04 -12.01 -0.31
C PHE A 188 12.05 -11.13 0.44
N ALA A 189 11.79 -10.82 1.72
CA ALA A 189 12.72 -10.06 2.55
C ALA A 189 13.99 -10.87 2.84
N SER A 190 13.88 -12.17 3.15
CA SER A 190 15.01 -13.04 3.48
C SER A 190 15.91 -13.37 2.28
N ALA A 191 15.35 -13.52 1.07
CA ALA A 191 16.12 -13.83 -0.14
C ALA A 191 17.16 -12.76 -0.50
N ARG A 192 16.96 -11.52 -0.06
CA ARG A 192 17.86 -10.39 -0.31
C ARG A 192 18.93 -10.20 0.76
N LEU A 193 19.01 -11.10 1.75
CA LEU A 193 20.05 -11.08 2.79
C LEU A 193 21.38 -11.70 2.33
N THR A 194 21.43 -12.34 1.16
CA THR A 194 22.58 -13.15 0.70
C THR A 194 23.79 -12.36 0.22
N ASP A 195 23.68 -11.03 0.08
CA ASP A 195 24.78 -10.20 -0.45
C ASP A 195 25.83 -9.76 0.60
N GLY A 196 25.90 -10.42 1.75
CA GLY A 196 27.02 -10.30 2.70
C GLY A 196 27.19 -8.94 3.41
N GLN A 197 26.39 -7.93 3.14
CA GLN A 197 26.44 -6.63 3.79
C GLN A 197 25.21 -6.45 4.72
N ALA A 198 25.44 -6.38 6.02
CA ALA A 198 24.42 -6.17 7.05
C ALA A 198 23.60 -4.88 6.79
N SER A 199 24.19 -3.88 6.17
CA SER A 199 23.57 -2.60 5.81
C SER A 199 22.49 -2.69 4.73
N LYS A 200 22.33 -3.84 4.05
CA LYS A 200 21.35 -4.02 2.96
C LYS A 200 20.11 -4.85 3.34
N LYS A 201 19.92 -5.17 4.62
CA LYS A 201 18.76 -5.96 5.06
C LYS A 201 17.44 -5.23 4.75
N THR A 202 16.52 -5.94 4.08
CA THR A 202 15.15 -5.46 3.90
C THR A 202 14.42 -5.46 5.22
N VAL A 203 13.68 -4.40 5.55
CA VAL A 203 12.82 -4.33 6.73
C VAL A 203 11.37 -4.62 6.36
N ILE A 204 10.63 -5.21 7.30
CA ILE A 204 9.19 -5.41 7.15
C ILE A 204 8.47 -4.53 8.17
N LEU A 205 7.57 -3.68 7.69
CA LEU A 205 6.77 -2.77 8.52
C LEU A 205 5.29 -3.15 8.41
N GLY A 206 4.65 -3.35 9.55
CA GLY A 206 3.23 -3.65 9.63
C GLY A 206 2.46 -2.57 10.38
N PHE A 207 1.41 -2.03 9.78
CA PHE A 207 0.49 -1.09 10.43
C PHE A 207 -0.86 -1.74 10.63
N ASN A 208 -1.26 -1.91 11.90
CA ASN A 208 -2.51 -2.52 12.33
C ASN A 208 -2.76 -3.92 11.72
N VAL A 209 -1.70 -4.68 11.52
CA VAL A 209 -1.74 -6.04 10.97
C VAL A 209 -0.93 -7.01 11.80
N GLY A 210 -1.30 -8.29 11.74
CA GLY A 210 -0.56 -9.37 12.35
C GLY A 210 0.49 -9.97 11.43
N THR A 211 1.24 -10.94 11.97
CA THR A 211 2.16 -11.77 11.21
C THR A 211 1.69 -13.22 11.26
N ASP A 212 1.55 -13.85 10.11
CA ASP A 212 1.15 -15.25 10.01
C ASP A 212 2.24 -16.16 10.59
N MET A 213 1.86 -17.33 11.13
CA MET A 213 2.82 -18.23 11.80
C MET A 213 3.97 -18.66 10.88
N ALA A 214 3.68 -19.00 9.62
CA ALA A 214 4.70 -19.37 8.64
C ALA A 214 5.67 -18.22 8.35
N ALA A 215 5.16 -16.98 8.26
CA ALA A 215 5.98 -15.79 8.10
C ALA A 215 6.90 -15.57 9.30
N LYS A 216 6.36 -15.75 10.53
CA LYS A 216 7.11 -15.57 11.78
C LYS A 216 8.30 -16.52 11.87
N GLU A 217 8.13 -17.78 11.54
CA GLU A 217 9.22 -18.78 11.52
C GLU A 217 10.38 -18.38 10.59
N ILE A 218 10.05 -17.84 9.41
CA ILE A 218 11.06 -17.37 8.44
C ILE A 218 11.76 -16.12 8.95
N ILE A 219 11.01 -15.15 9.47
CA ILE A 219 11.53 -13.90 10.04
C ILE A 219 12.51 -14.18 11.15
N ASP A 220 12.14 -15.03 12.12
CA ASP A 220 12.95 -15.40 13.25
C ASP A 220 14.22 -16.13 12.80
N ARG A 221 14.11 -17.12 11.91
CA ARG A 221 15.25 -17.89 11.39
C ARG A 221 16.24 -17.02 10.60
N SER A 222 15.73 -16.10 9.80
CA SER A 222 16.55 -15.23 8.92
C SER A 222 16.91 -13.89 9.54
N SER A 223 16.47 -13.63 10.79
CA SER A 223 16.69 -12.37 11.50
C SER A 223 16.34 -11.14 10.64
N VAL A 224 15.17 -11.18 9.97
CA VAL A 224 14.65 -10.07 9.18
C VAL A 224 14.14 -9.00 10.15
N PRO A 225 14.63 -7.74 10.10
CA PRO A 225 14.12 -6.67 10.94
C PRO A 225 12.65 -6.42 10.63
N THR A 226 11.79 -6.65 11.63
CA THR A 226 10.34 -6.54 11.46
C THR A 226 9.75 -5.75 12.61
N PHE A 227 8.87 -4.80 12.31
CA PHE A 227 8.16 -4.03 13.32
C PHE A 227 6.69 -3.85 12.95
N THR A 228 5.82 -4.08 13.92
CA THR A 228 4.36 -3.90 13.76
C THR A 228 3.81 -2.99 14.85
N SER A 229 2.91 -2.09 14.50
CA SER A 229 2.25 -1.18 15.44
C SER A 229 0.90 -0.73 14.89
N ASP A 230 0.02 -0.33 15.79
CA ASP A 230 -1.25 0.36 15.56
C ASP A 230 -1.11 1.88 15.52
N ILE A 231 0.09 2.41 15.80
CA ILE A 231 0.40 3.84 15.81
C ILE A 231 1.45 4.13 14.75
N ILE A 232 1.10 4.95 13.76
CA ILE A 232 1.94 5.27 12.59
C ILE A 232 3.27 5.91 12.99
N TYR A 233 3.26 6.79 13.99
CA TYR A 233 4.47 7.47 14.47
C TYR A 233 5.47 6.52 15.13
N LYS A 234 5.01 5.46 15.81
CA LYS A 234 5.91 4.44 16.38
C LYS A 234 6.68 3.71 15.28
N ILE A 235 6.05 3.46 14.13
CA ILE A 235 6.70 2.84 12.97
C ILE A 235 7.76 3.79 12.42
N SER A 236 7.43 5.08 12.29
CA SER A 236 8.35 6.11 11.84
C SER A 236 9.56 6.25 12.77
N ASP A 237 9.33 6.26 14.09
CA ASP A 237 10.40 6.37 15.09
C ASP A 237 11.30 5.13 15.12
N TRP A 238 10.72 3.93 15.04
CA TRP A 238 11.49 2.69 14.91
C TRP A 238 12.37 2.70 13.65
N LEU A 239 11.83 3.19 12.52
CA LEU A 239 12.62 3.27 11.28
C LEU A 239 13.77 4.28 11.40
N LYS A 240 13.58 5.42 12.11
CA LYS A 240 14.66 6.36 12.42
C LYS A 240 15.80 5.70 13.21
N GLU A 241 15.45 4.90 14.23
CA GLU A 241 16.43 4.15 15.01
C GLU A 241 17.19 3.15 14.14
N GLU A 242 16.49 2.45 13.26
CA GLU A 242 17.11 1.49 12.33
C GLU A 242 18.03 2.18 11.32
N ILE A 243 17.65 3.35 10.80
CA ILE A 243 18.50 4.19 9.96
C ILE A 243 19.77 4.61 10.73
N ALA A 244 19.62 5.08 11.98
CA ALA A 244 20.73 5.50 12.79
C ALA A 244 21.73 4.35 13.09
N LYS A 245 21.23 3.16 13.38
CA LYS A 245 22.06 1.93 13.55
C LYS A 245 22.88 1.65 12.29
N ARG A 246 22.24 1.70 11.12
CA ARG A 246 22.92 1.41 9.84
C ARG A 246 23.91 2.50 9.45
N LYS A 247 23.62 3.78 9.75
CA LYS A 247 24.59 4.87 9.57
C LYS A 247 25.85 4.67 10.43
N ALA A 248 25.70 4.13 11.65
CA ALA A 248 26.82 3.85 12.53
C ALA A 248 27.67 2.65 12.09
N GLU A 249 27.11 1.71 11.32
CA GLU A 249 27.83 0.53 10.80
C GLU A 249 28.68 0.86 9.54
N ILE A 250 28.47 2.00 8.90
CA ILE A 250 29.26 2.42 7.74
C ILE A 250 30.61 2.99 8.24
N PRO A 251 31.73 2.37 7.89
CA PRO A 251 33.04 2.92 8.26
C PRO A 251 33.21 4.29 7.59
N ARG A 252 33.34 5.33 8.40
CA ARG A 252 33.69 6.66 7.91
C ARG A 252 35.18 6.68 7.56
N GLU A 253 35.50 6.87 6.28
CA GLU A 253 36.88 7.16 5.88
C GLU A 253 37.22 8.60 6.31
N GLU A 254 37.94 8.77 7.40
CA GLU A 254 38.56 10.03 7.73
C GLU A 254 39.86 10.19 6.94
N ILE A 255 39.93 11.21 6.07
CA ILE A 255 41.19 11.57 5.40
C ILE A 255 42.09 12.22 6.45
N ILE A 256 42.97 11.41 7.09
CA ILE A 256 43.88 11.86 8.12
C ILE A 256 45.03 12.69 7.50
N GLY A 257 45.25 12.57 6.19
CA GLY A 257 46.27 13.32 5.46
C GLY A 257 46.40 12.94 3.99
N VAL A 258 47.05 13.79 3.23
CA VAL A 258 47.35 13.57 1.81
C VAL A 258 48.86 13.44 1.66
N ALA A 259 49.33 12.27 1.17
CA ALA A 259 50.72 12.05 0.86
C ALA A 259 50.98 12.12 -0.66
N LYS A 260 51.88 13.01 -1.10
CA LYS A 260 52.27 13.14 -2.49
C LYS A 260 53.57 12.38 -2.73
N ILE A 261 53.52 11.34 -3.55
CA ILE A 261 54.75 10.62 -3.96
C ILE A 261 55.56 11.52 -4.85
N LEU A 262 56.72 11.97 -4.37
CA LEU A 262 57.62 12.86 -5.13
C LEU A 262 58.55 12.09 -6.04
N LYS A 263 59.01 10.90 -5.66
CA LYS A 263 59.94 10.07 -6.43
C LYS A 263 59.91 8.61 -6.01
N THR A 264 59.96 7.68 -6.97
CA THR A 264 60.14 6.24 -6.72
C THR A 264 61.61 5.87 -6.94
N PHE A 265 62.25 5.22 -5.95
CA PHE A 265 63.72 4.96 -5.98
C PHE A 265 64.10 3.60 -6.56
N SER A 266 63.21 2.62 -6.63
CA SER A 266 63.52 1.37 -7.30
C SER A 266 62.28 0.70 -7.92
N ARG A 267 62.51 0.02 -9.05
CA ARG A 267 61.56 -0.87 -9.71
C ARG A 267 62.25 -2.22 -9.83
N GLN A 268 62.03 -3.14 -8.91
CA GLN A 268 62.47 -4.52 -9.13
C GLN A 268 61.59 -5.16 -10.20
N LYS A 269 62.19 -5.55 -11.33
CA LYS A 269 61.59 -6.47 -12.30
C LYS A 269 61.74 -7.88 -11.74
N ASN A 270 60.64 -8.47 -11.29
CA ASN A 270 60.60 -9.92 -11.13
C ASN A 270 60.62 -10.56 -12.53
N LYS A 271 61.60 -11.44 -12.75
CA LYS A 271 61.66 -12.34 -13.90
C LYS A 271 60.67 -13.46 -13.77
#